data_837377a2f693ce5aff01df039900f641
#
_entry.id   837377a2f693ce5aff01df039900f641
#
_cell.length_a   1.000
_cell.length_b   1.000
_cell.length_c   1.000
_cell.angle_alpha   90.00
_cell.angle_beta   90.00
_cell.angle_gamma   90.00
#
_symmetry.space_group_name_H-M   'P 1'
#
loop_
_entity.id
_entity.type
_entity.pdbx_description
1 polymer ?
#
loop_
_entity_poly.entity_id
_entity_poly.type
_entity_poly.pdbx_seq_one_letter_code
_entity_poly.pdbx_strand_id
1 'polypeptide(L)'
;MTLTTLKPTRRDGWALLCALLLASAARAELPSPRFDRLAPLGAAAGSAVEVDVAGADIEDANTLLFDHPGITAEHVKDRKFKVTVAADVPPGTYDARLVGKYGITNPRLFAVSNGLAEVAEKAPKEPDAAQVVPLNCVVNGTSKQGREDVFRFPAKKGQRVVVECFAQRLDSQLDATLTLADADGRQLASNADYAGRDP
;
A
#
# COMPACT_ATOMS: atom_id res chain seq x y z
N MET A 1 -59.20 -58.96 19.93
CA MET A 1 -58.69 -57.72 20.50
C MET A 1 -57.17 -57.86 20.59
N THR A 2 -56.45 -57.41 19.55
CA THR A 2 -54.98 -57.67 19.38
C THR A 2 -54.22 -56.35 19.56
N LEU A 3 -53.43 -56.30 20.62
CA LEU A 3 -52.55 -55.15 20.90
C LEU A 3 -51.22 -55.32 20.10
N THR A 4 -50.97 -54.41 19.19
CA THR A 4 -49.68 -54.32 18.46
C THR A 4 -48.79 -53.33 19.19
N THR A 5 -47.69 -53.78 19.77
CA THR A 5 -46.63 -52.93 20.36
C THR A 5 -45.68 -52.47 19.29
N LEU A 6 -45.58 -51.14 19.13
CA LEU A 6 -44.59 -50.50 18.33
C LEU A 6 -43.22 -50.51 19.05
N LYS A 7 -42.20 -51.15 18.43
CA LYS A 7 -40.81 -51.06 18.91
C LYS A 7 -40.20 -49.72 18.40
N PRO A 8 -39.55 -48.96 19.28
CA PRO A 8 -38.85 -47.77 18.85
C PRO A 8 -37.59 -48.17 18.04
N THR A 9 -37.45 -47.67 16.85
CA THR A 9 -36.28 -47.86 15.97
C THR A 9 -35.13 -47.01 16.49
N ARG A 10 -33.99 -47.67 16.74
CA ARG A 10 -32.71 -47.16 17.30
C ARG A 10 -31.92 -46.23 16.32
N ARG A 11 -32.61 -45.53 15.41
CA ARG A 11 -31.98 -44.75 14.37
C ARG A 11 -31.79 -43.25 14.66
N ASP A 12 -32.50 -42.71 15.63
CA ASP A 12 -32.52 -41.26 15.83
C ASP A 12 -31.41 -40.72 16.74
N GLY A 13 -30.76 -41.60 17.53
CA GLY A 13 -29.66 -41.21 18.42
C GLY A 13 -28.35 -40.83 17.71
N TRP A 14 -28.07 -41.39 16.54
CA TRP A 14 -26.86 -41.16 15.80
C TRP A 14 -26.92 -39.84 15.01
N ALA A 15 -28.08 -39.45 14.53
CA ALA A 15 -28.29 -38.16 13.86
C ALA A 15 -28.10 -36.96 14.80
N LEU A 16 -28.54 -37.09 16.05
CA LEU A 16 -28.32 -36.06 17.07
C LEU A 16 -26.86 -35.96 17.49
N LEU A 17 -26.12 -37.08 17.59
CA LEU A 17 -24.71 -37.11 17.91
C LEU A 17 -23.83 -36.49 16.79
N CYS A 18 -24.14 -36.75 15.53
CA CYS A 18 -23.48 -36.14 14.38
C CYS A 18 -23.76 -34.63 14.27
N ALA A 19 -24.96 -34.17 14.60
CA ALA A 19 -25.30 -32.74 14.61
C ALA A 19 -24.55 -31.95 15.71
N LEU A 20 -24.35 -32.56 16.89
CA LEU A 20 -23.56 -31.96 17.97
C LEU A 20 -22.03 -31.90 17.64
N LEU A 21 -21.49 -32.87 16.89
CA LEU A 21 -20.10 -32.89 16.48
C LEU A 21 -19.80 -31.87 15.38
N LEU A 22 -20.77 -31.52 14.55
CA LEU A 22 -20.63 -30.47 13.53
C LEU A 22 -20.73 -29.04 14.08
N ALA A 23 -21.41 -28.84 15.20
CA ALA A 23 -21.55 -27.54 15.85
C ALA A 23 -20.26 -27.05 16.54
N SER A 24 -19.29 -27.93 16.79
CA SER A 24 -18.04 -27.56 17.49
C SER A 24 -16.93 -27.01 16.59
N ALA A 25 -17.14 -26.88 15.25
CA ALA A 25 -16.13 -26.41 14.32
C ALA A 25 -16.22 -24.93 13.93
N ALA A 26 -17.27 -24.23 14.35
CA ALA A 26 -17.37 -22.79 14.13
C ALA A 26 -16.55 -22.03 15.19
N ARG A 27 -15.22 -22.00 15.03
CA ARG A 27 -14.40 -21.03 15.76
C ARG A 27 -14.63 -19.68 15.09
N ALA A 28 -15.31 -18.77 15.77
CA ALA A 28 -15.30 -17.37 15.41
C ALA A 28 -13.88 -16.86 15.70
N GLU A 29 -13.07 -16.69 14.66
CA GLU A 29 -11.79 -16.02 14.76
C GLU A 29 -12.05 -14.53 14.94
N LEU A 30 -11.41 -13.93 15.93
CA LEU A 30 -11.50 -12.48 16.13
C LEU A 30 -10.85 -11.78 14.93
N PRO A 31 -11.42 -10.65 14.44
CA PRO A 31 -10.79 -9.84 13.41
C PRO A 31 -9.36 -9.47 13.79
N SER A 32 -8.46 -9.61 12.85
CA SER A 32 -7.03 -9.28 13.01
C SER A 32 -6.68 -8.15 12.05
N PRO A 33 -6.74 -6.89 12.49
CA PRO A 33 -6.54 -5.75 11.61
C PRO A 33 -5.14 -5.75 11.02
N ARG A 34 -5.07 -5.68 9.67
CA ARG A 34 -3.83 -5.68 8.91
C ARG A 34 -3.82 -4.54 7.92
N PHE A 35 -2.74 -3.74 7.96
CA PHE A 35 -2.50 -2.65 7.04
C PHE A 35 -1.62 -3.13 5.89
N ASP A 36 -2.17 -3.19 4.68
CA ASP A 36 -1.49 -3.76 3.52
C ASP A 36 -0.91 -2.69 2.59
N ARG A 37 -1.60 -1.55 2.43
CA ARG A 37 -1.22 -0.50 1.49
C ARG A 37 -1.55 0.89 1.98
N LEU A 38 -0.63 1.81 1.71
CA LEU A 38 -0.76 3.26 1.82
C LEU A 38 -0.39 3.87 0.46
N ALA A 39 -1.19 4.78 -0.07
CA ALA A 39 -0.89 5.42 -1.35
C ALA A 39 -1.42 6.88 -1.39
N PRO A 40 -0.58 7.87 -1.77
CA PRO A 40 0.84 7.76 -2.06
C PRO A 40 1.67 7.35 -0.85
N LEU A 41 2.90 6.87 -1.11
CA LEU A 41 3.82 6.36 -0.08
C LEU A 41 4.56 7.46 0.69
N GLY A 42 4.28 8.73 0.41
CA GLY A 42 4.96 9.85 1.07
C GLY A 42 4.44 11.20 0.64
N ALA A 43 5.04 12.25 1.24
CA ALA A 43 4.79 13.65 0.92
C ALA A 43 6.02 14.52 1.25
N ALA A 44 6.06 15.73 0.73
CA ALA A 44 7.10 16.69 1.09
C ALA A 44 6.88 17.28 2.49
N ALA A 45 7.96 17.61 3.19
CA ALA A 45 7.89 18.41 4.40
C ALA A 45 7.19 19.76 4.12
N GLY A 46 6.32 20.19 5.02
CA GLY A 46 5.51 21.40 4.86
C GLY A 46 4.31 21.25 3.93
N SER A 47 3.91 20.03 3.57
CA SER A 47 2.80 19.77 2.66
C SER A 47 1.66 18.96 3.29
N ALA A 48 0.56 18.85 2.56
CA ALA A 48 -0.53 17.95 2.90
C ALA A 48 -0.92 17.11 1.68
N VAL A 49 -1.25 15.84 1.91
CA VAL A 49 -1.62 14.89 0.88
C VAL A 49 -2.82 14.05 1.31
N GLU A 50 -3.73 13.74 0.40
CA GLU A 50 -4.76 12.73 0.63
C GLU A 50 -4.16 11.35 0.34
N VAL A 51 -4.23 10.45 1.32
CA VAL A 51 -3.79 9.08 1.19
C VAL A 51 -4.97 8.13 1.22
N ASP A 52 -4.88 7.08 0.42
CA ASP A 52 -5.79 5.95 0.40
C ASP A 52 -5.13 4.77 1.11
N VAL A 53 -5.88 4.10 1.99
CA VAL A 53 -5.39 2.96 2.75
C VAL A 53 -6.16 1.69 2.40
N ALA A 54 -5.47 0.55 2.41
CA ALA A 54 -6.09 -0.75 2.20
C ALA A 54 -5.52 -1.80 3.16
N GLY A 55 -6.34 -2.79 3.48
CA GLY A 55 -5.97 -3.85 4.40
C GLY A 55 -7.15 -4.77 4.70
N ALA A 56 -6.93 -5.71 5.60
CA ALA A 56 -7.95 -6.60 6.11
C ALA A 56 -8.41 -6.15 7.51
N ASP A 57 -9.69 -6.32 7.80
CA ASP A 57 -10.31 -6.00 9.10
C ASP A 57 -10.07 -4.54 9.58
N ILE A 58 -10.05 -3.59 8.62
CA ILE A 58 -9.83 -2.15 8.85
C ILE A 58 -11.05 -1.28 8.51
N GLU A 59 -12.24 -1.86 8.37
CA GLU A 59 -13.46 -1.17 7.91
C GLU A 59 -13.89 -0.04 8.86
N ASP A 60 -13.58 -0.18 10.13
CA ASP A 60 -13.89 0.76 11.21
C ASP A 60 -12.68 1.63 11.62
N ALA A 61 -11.55 1.49 10.94
CA ALA A 61 -10.37 2.30 11.23
C ALA A 61 -10.59 3.76 10.79
N ASN A 62 -10.60 4.65 11.77
CA ASN A 62 -10.82 6.07 11.58
C ASN A 62 -9.65 6.95 12.05
N THR A 63 -8.58 6.33 12.51
CA THR A 63 -7.39 7.01 13.01
C THR A 63 -6.15 6.45 12.32
N LEU A 64 -5.33 7.32 11.77
CA LEU A 64 -4.02 7.01 11.20
C LEU A 64 -2.96 7.72 12.03
N LEU A 65 -2.08 6.95 12.67
CA LEU A 65 -1.02 7.44 13.55
C LEU A 65 0.33 7.32 12.85
N PHE A 66 1.22 8.25 13.17
CA PHE A 66 2.61 8.25 12.78
C PHE A 66 3.51 8.26 14.01
N ASP A 67 4.73 7.74 13.88
CA ASP A 67 5.75 7.73 14.94
C ASP A 67 6.47 9.08 15.11
N HIS A 68 6.03 10.12 14.40
CA HIS A 68 6.54 11.49 14.53
C HIS A 68 5.41 12.49 14.77
N PRO A 69 5.50 13.35 15.82
CA PRO A 69 4.42 14.28 16.21
C PRO A 69 4.12 15.35 15.16
N GLY A 70 5.08 15.68 14.30
CA GLY A 70 4.91 16.63 13.19
C GLY A 70 4.18 16.05 11.97
N ILE A 71 3.80 14.75 11.98
CA ILE A 71 3.00 14.14 10.95
C ILE A 71 1.64 13.81 11.56
N THR A 72 0.60 14.43 11.05
CA THR A 72 -0.77 14.25 11.55
C THR A 72 -1.70 13.78 10.43
N ALA A 73 -2.76 13.07 10.79
CA ALA A 73 -3.75 12.62 9.82
C ALA A 73 -5.17 12.90 10.32
N GLU A 74 -6.03 13.32 9.40
CA GLU A 74 -7.47 13.51 9.61
C GLU A 74 -8.23 12.53 8.71
N HIS A 75 -9.18 11.79 9.27
CA HIS A 75 -10.05 10.92 8.49
C HIS A 75 -10.99 11.77 7.64
N VAL A 76 -11.01 11.55 6.31
CA VAL A 76 -11.85 12.31 5.39
C VAL A 76 -13.16 11.56 5.15
N LYS A 77 -13.06 10.36 4.59
CA LYS A 77 -14.17 9.45 4.34
C LYS A 77 -13.65 8.06 3.93
N ASP A 78 -14.43 7.05 4.12
CA ASP A 78 -14.14 5.67 3.72
C ASP A 78 -12.74 5.24 4.20
N ARG A 79 -11.82 5.01 3.27
CA ARG A 79 -10.43 4.62 3.52
C ARG A 79 -9.44 5.74 3.18
N LYS A 80 -9.88 7.01 3.26
CA LYS A 80 -9.08 8.17 2.90
C LYS A 80 -8.77 9.03 4.11
N PHE A 81 -7.51 9.43 4.19
CA PHE A 81 -7.01 10.32 5.22
C PHE A 81 -6.26 11.48 4.58
N LYS A 82 -6.42 12.67 5.15
CA LYS A 82 -5.59 13.82 4.84
C LYS A 82 -4.41 13.83 5.79
N VAL A 83 -3.22 13.53 5.28
CA VAL A 83 -1.97 13.58 6.02
C VAL A 83 -1.35 14.96 5.85
N THR A 84 -0.97 15.59 6.97
CA THR A 84 -0.27 16.87 7.00
C THR A 84 1.11 16.65 7.61
N VAL A 85 2.15 17.06 6.90
CA VAL A 85 3.55 16.99 7.32
C VAL A 85 4.01 18.40 7.65
N ALA A 86 4.44 18.66 8.90
CA ALA A 86 4.99 19.93 9.29
C ALA A 86 6.32 20.23 8.57
N ALA A 87 6.65 21.51 8.40
CA ALA A 87 7.82 21.93 7.61
C ALA A 87 9.16 21.55 8.26
N ASP A 88 9.17 21.31 9.57
CA ASP A 88 10.33 20.93 10.37
C ASP A 88 10.52 19.43 10.53
N VAL A 89 9.64 18.61 9.95
CA VAL A 89 9.80 17.14 9.92
C VAL A 89 11.02 16.78 9.08
N PRO A 90 12.03 16.10 9.65
CA PRO A 90 13.19 15.70 8.88
C PRO A 90 12.83 14.77 7.71
N PRO A 91 13.55 14.83 6.58
CA PRO A 91 13.43 13.82 5.53
C PRO A 91 13.77 12.44 6.06
N GLY A 92 12.95 11.44 5.69
CA GLY A 92 13.13 10.07 6.18
C GLY A 92 11.88 9.22 5.97
N THR A 93 11.89 8.05 6.59
CA THR A 93 10.76 7.11 6.61
C THR A 93 10.17 7.02 8.00
N TYR A 94 8.86 7.01 8.09
CA TYR A 94 8.10 7.03 9.33
C TYR A 94 7.07 5.89 9.32
N ASP A 95 6.87 5.27 10.48
CA ASP A 95 5.84 4.25 10.67
C ASP A 95 4.45 4.88 10.67
N ALA A 96 3.57 4.38 9.81
CA ALA A 96 2.15 4.69 9.79
C ALA A 96 1.34 3.47 10.25
N ARG A 97 0.38 3.65 11.17
CA ARG A 97 -0.47 2.60 11.71
C ARG A 97 -1.93 3.03 11.75
N LEU A 98 -2.83 2.14 11.37
CA LEU A 98 -4.26 2.36 11.54
C LEU A 98 -4.72 1.89 12.93
N VAL A 99 -5.67 2.62 13.49
CA VAL A 99 -6.34 2.26 14.74
C VAL A 99 -7.83 2.21 14.51
N GLY A 100 -8.43 1.11 14.91
CA GLY A 100 -9.86 0.86 14.81
C GLY A 100 -10.37 0.07 16.02
N LYS A 101 -11.59 -0.40 15.92
CA LYS A 101 -12.29 -1.15 16.98
C LYS A 101 -11.52 -2.38 17.47
N TYR A 102 -10.82 -3.05 16.58
CA TYR A 102 -10.10 -4.30 16.88
C TYR A 102 -8.63 -4.09 17.26
N GLY A 103 -8.20 -2.84 17.41
CA GLY A 103 -6.86 -2.48 17.86
C GLY A 103 -6.05 -1.73 16.83
N ILE A 104 -4.72 -1.84 16.95
CA ILE A 104 -3.73 -1.20 16.08
C ILE A 104 -3.16 -2.22 15.09
N THR A 105 -2.95 -1.79 13.85
CA THR A 105 -2.38 -2.63 12.79
C THR A 105 -0.85 -2.77 12.88
N ASN A 106 -0.28 -3.66 12.03
CA ASN A 106 1.13 -3.57 11.65
C ASN A 106 1.44 -2.20 11.04
N PRO A 107 2.73 -1.76 11.08
CA PRO A 107 3.14 -0.52 10.44
C PRO A 107 3.18 -0.63 8.91
N ARG A 108 3.11 0.53 8.26
CA ARG A 108 3.53 0.77 6.88
C ARG A 108 4.43 1.98 6.83
N LEU A 109 5.41 1.97 5.94
CA LEU A 109 6.35 3.07 5.81
C LEU A 109 5.74 4.23 5.00
N PHE A 110 5.95 5.44 5.50
CA PHE A 110 5.60 6.70 4.85
C PHE A 110 6.85 7.57 4.73
N ALA A 111 7.19 7.97 3.50
CA ALA A 111 8.39 8.76 3.24
C ALA A 111 8.10 10.26 3.30
N VAL A 112 8.96 11.00 3.99
CA VAL A 112 8.98 12.47 3.93
C VAL A 112 10.14 12.90 3.05
N SER A 113 9.85 13.62 1.95
CA SER A 113 10.86 14.11 1.02
C SER A 113 11.42 15.46 1.43
N ASN A 114 12.65 15.74 0.96
CA ASN A 114 13.41 16.95 1.30
C ASN A 114 13.02 18.14 0.41
N GLY A 115 11.75 18.55 0.42
CA GLY A 115 11.32 19.75 -0.28
C GLY A 115 11.43 19.69 -1.83
N LEU A 116 11.63 18.51 -2.40
CA LEU A 116 11.55 18.31 -3.83
C LEU A 116 10.10 18.46 -4.30
N ALA A 117 9.93 18.95 -5.54
CA ALA A 117 8.59 19.07 -6.11
C ALA A 117 7.93 17.69 -6.25
N GLU A 118 6.76 17.54 -5.66
CA GLU A 118 5.95 16.33 -5.79
C GLU A 118 5.17 16.37 -7.12
N VAL A 119 5.31 15.33 -7.92
CA VAL A 119 4.65 15.18 -9.21
C VAL A 119 3.80 13.92 -9.18
N ALA A 120 2.50 14.04 -9.39
CA ALA A 120 1.65 12.87 -9.56
C ALA A 120 1.86 12.23 -10.93
N GLU A 121 1.93 10.91 -10.97
CA GLU A 121 1.86 10.17 -12.22
C GLU A 121 0.53 10.47 -12.93
N LYS A 122 0.61 10.73 -14.22
CA LYS A 122 -0.57 10.92 -15.08
C LYS A 122 -0.78 9.65 -15.90
N ALA A 123 -2.00 9.13 -15.90
CA ALA A 123 -2.32 8.06 -16.81
C ALA A 123 -1.98 8.50 -18.26
N PRO A 124 -1.15 7.75 -18.99
CA PRO A 124 -0.79 8.11 -20.34
C PRO A 124 -2.05 8.13 -21.24
N LYS A 125 -2.12 9.11 -22.12
CA LYS A 125 -3.19 9.19 -23.13
C LYS A 125 -3.02 8.12 -24.22
N GLU A 126 -1.77 7.77 -24.49
CA GLU A 126 -1.34 6.74 -25.43
C GLU A 126 -0.48 5.72 -24.68
N PRO A 127 -0.45 4.42 -25.10
CA PRO A 127 0.29 3.38 -24.39
C PRO A 127 1.75 3.71 -24.08
N ASP A 128 2.42 4.46 -24.97
CA ASP A 128 3.86 4.79 -24.89
C ASP A 128 4.14 6.28 -24.64
N ALA A 129 3.13 7.04 -24.20
CA ALA A 129 3.29 8.46 -23.99
C ALA A 129 4.10 8.74 -22.72
N ALA A 130 5.33 9.23 -22.88
CA ALA A 130 6.19 9.64 -21.79
C ALA A 130 5.65 10.89 -21.08
N GLN A 131 5.54 10.83 -19.76
CA GLN A 131 5.23 12.00 -18.95
C GLN A 131 6.48 12.87 -18.82
N VAL A 132 6.38 14.16 -19.20
CA VAL A 132 7.47 15.11 -18.98
C VAL A 132 7.48 15.54 -17.52
N VAL A 133 8.64 15.39 -16.87
CA VAL A 133 8.86 15.77 -15.47
C VAL A 133 10.06 16.69 -15.35
N PRO A 134 10.09 17.62 -14.37
CA PRO A 134 11.27 18.43 -14.12
C PRO A 134 12.40 17.60 -13.50
N LEU A 135 13.63 18.13 -13.52
CA LEU A 135 14.70 17.62 -12.64
C LEU A 135 14.40 18.01 -11.17
N ASN A 136 15.01 17.29 -10.24
CA ASN A 136 14.83 17.48 -8.80
C ASN A 136 13.35 17.42 -8.37
N CYS A 137 12.67 16.36 -8.76
CA CYS A 137 11.31 16.06 -8.35
C CYS A 137 11.18 14.63 -7.79
N VAL A 138 10.10 14.40 -7.07
CA VAL A 138 9.61 13.07 -6.69
C VAL A 138 8.39 12.77 -7.53
N VAL A 139 8.35 11.64 -8.20
CA VAL A 139 7.17 11.17 -8.93
C VAL A 139 6.46 10.13 -8.10
N ASN A 140 5.24 10.40 -7.69
CA ASN A 140 4.38 9.45 -7.00
C ASN A 140 3.47 8.77 -8.04
N GLY A 141 3.57 7.46 -8.15
CA GLY A 141 2.84 6.68 -9.13
C GLY A 141 2.39 5.31 -8.62
N THR A 142 1.69 4.58 -9.47
CA THR A 142 1.24 3.22 -9.20
C THR A 142 1.50 2.37 -10.41
N SER A 143 2.43 1.44 -10.31
CA SER A 143 2.72 0.50 -11.38
C SER A 143 1.56 -0.49 -11.59
N LYS A 144 1.35 -0.89 -12.83
CA LYS A 144 0.38 -1.92 -13.23
C LYS A 144 1.11 -3.04 -13.94
N GLN A 145 0.73 -4.26 -13.63
CA GLN A 145 1.31 -5.46 -14.26
C GLN A 145 1.26 -5.36 -15.80
N GLY A 146 2.38 -5.64 -16.45
CA GLY A 146 2.50 -5.67 -17.91
C GLY A 146 2.55 -4.28 -18.57
N ARG A 147 2.78 -3.21 -17.79
CA ARG A 147 2.93 -1.85 -18.30
C ARG A 147 4.23 -1.24 -17.81
N GLU A 148 4.90 -0.52 -18.70
CA GLU A 148 6.02 0.35 -18.39
C GLU A 148 5.51 1.79 -18.18
N ASP A 149 6.03 2.45 -17.14
CA ASP A 149 5.78 3.86 -16.88
C ASP A 149 6.98 4.65 -17.37
N VAL A 150 6.75 5.51 -18.39
CA VAL A 150 7.82 6.23 -19.10
C VAL A 150 7.82 7.70 -18.72
N PHE A 151 8.95 8.17 -18.22
CA PHE A 151 9.17 9.56 -17.84
C PHE A 151 10.25 10.19 -18.70
N ARG A 152 10.08 11.46 -19.08
CA ARG A 152 11.05 12.23 -19.83
C ARG A 152 11.45 13.47 -19.05
N PHE A 153 12.72 13.71 -18.92
CA PHE A 153 13.25 14.90 -18.26
C PHE A 153 14.36 15.56 -19.10
N PRO A 154 14.55 16.91 -19.00
CA PRO A 154 15.61 17.61 -19.71
C PRO A 154 16.96 17.32 -19.03
N ALA A 155 17.98 16.98 -19.81
CA ALA A 155 19.34 16.81 -19.33
C ALA A 155 20.35 17.39 -20.36
N LYS A 156 21.47 17.85 -19.85
CA LYS A 156 22.56 18.38 -20.69
C LYS A 156 23.70 17.37 -20.76
N LYS A 157 24.44 17.36 -21.88
CA LYS A 157 25.65 16.54 -22.02
C LYS A 157 26.64 16.83 -20.88
N GLY A 158 27.08 15.78 -20.20
CA GLY A 158 27.98 15.87 -19.05
C GLY A 158 27.30 16.15 -17.71
N GLN A 159 26.00 16.35 -17.67
CA GLN A 159 25.27 16.49 -16.43
C GLN A 159 25.15 15.13 -15.74
N ARG A 160 25.49 15.10 -14.44
CA ARG A 160 25.26 13.94 -13.60
C ARG A 160 23.80 13.99 -13.11
N VAL A 161 23.06 12.93 -13.31
CA VAL A 161 21.70 12.74 -12.83
C VAL A 161 21.67 11.46 -11.99
N VAL A 162 20.96 11.48 -10.87
CA VAL A 162 20.65 10.31 -10.06
C VAL A 162 19.15 10.08 -10.18
N VAL A 163 18.76 8.87 -10.51
CA VAL A 163 17.37 8.41 -10.55
C VAL A 163 17.27 7.22 -9.62
N GLU A 164 16.36 7.29 -8.67
CA GLU A 164 16.11 6.23 -7.69
C GLU A 164 14.64 5.86 -7.71
N CYS A 165 14.33 4.58 -7.56
CA CYS A 165 13.01 4.08 -7.26
C CYS A 165 12.93 3.75 -5.76
N PHE A 166 11.84 4.11 -5.12
CA PHE A 166 11.51 3.75 -3.75
C PHE A 166 10.23 2.91 -3.77
N ALA A 167 10.36 1.61 -3.86
CA ALA A 167 9.26 0.67 -3.87
C ALA A 167 9.36 -0.32 -2.69
N GLN A 168 10.19 -1.34 -2.79
CA GLN A 168 10.37 -2.33 -1.71
C GLN A 168 10.91 -1.71 -0.42
N ARG A 169 11.73 -0.67 -0.53
CA ARG A 169 12.22 0.11 0.63
C ARG A 169 11.10 0.86 1.36
N LEU A 170 9.90 1.00 0.76
CA LEU A 170 8.69 1.58 1.34
C LEU A 170 7.56 0.54 1.44
N ASP A 171 7.89 -0.73 1.65
CA ASP A 171 6.95 -1.85 1.82
C ASP A 171 6.05 -2.10 0.61
N SER A 172 6.37 -1.58 -0.58
CA SER A 172 5.66 -1.93 -1.81
C SER A 172 6.03 -3.37 -2.25
N GLN A 173 5.10 -4.04 -2.89
CA GLN A 173 5.34 -5.34 -3.53
C GLN A 173 5.94 -5.20 -4.94
N LEU A 174 6.18 -3.97 -5.41
CA LEU A 174 6.76 -3.71 -6.71
C LEU A 174 8.25 -4.08 -6.69
N ASP A 175 8.62 -5.00 -7.56
CA ASP A 175 10.01 -5.29 -7.93
C ASP A 175 10.31 -4.49 -9.20
N ALA A 176 11.03 -3.39 -9.05
CA ALA A 176 11.20 -2.39 -10.10
C ALA A 176 12.51 -2.60 -10.88
N THR A 177 12.46 -2.29 -12.16
CA THR A 177 13.66 -2.10 -12.98
C THR A 177 13.63 -0.72 -13.60
N LEU A 178 14.71 0.05 -13.43
CA LEU A 178 14.89 1.34 -14.08
C LEU A 178 15.76 1.18 -15.33
N THR A 179 15.31 1.76 -16.44
CA THR A 179 16.11 1.86 -17.67
C THR A 179 16.18 3.32 -18.09
N LEU A 180 17.41 3.81 -18.30
CA LEU A 180 17.67 5.14 -18.83
C LEU A 180 18.04 5.03 -20.31
N ALA A 181 17.37 5.81 -21.15
CA ALA A 181 17.67 5.90 -22.58
C ALA A 181 17.91 7.35 -23.00
N ASP A 182 18.62 7.54 -24.11
CA ASP A 182 18.75 8.85 -24.75
C ASP A 182 17.51 9.22 -25.59
N ALA A 183 17.54 10.39 -26.22
CA ALA A 183 16.41 10.88 -27.01
C ALA A 183 16.10 10.01 -28.25
N ASP A 184 17.06 9.23 -28.72
CA ASP A 184 16.95 8.32 -29.87
C ASP A 184 16.48 6.91 -29.42
N GLY A 185 16.21 6.72 -28.11
CA GLY A 185 15.76 5.44 -27.54
C GLY A 185 16.89 4.45 -27.27
N ARG A 186 18.17 4.86 -27.39
CA ARG A 186 19.30 3.98 -27.09
C ARG A 186 19.48 3.91 -25.56
N GLN A 187 19.50 2.70 -25.03
CA GLN A 187 19.73 2.45 -23.60
C GLN A 187 21.14 2.93 -23.20
N LEU A 188 21.18 3.76 -22.15
CA LEU A 188 22.41 4.28 -21.55
C LEU A 188 22.78 3.53 -20.27
N ALA A 189 21.79 3.15 -19.47
CA ALA A 189 21.95 2.41 -18.23
C ALA A 189 20.70 1.61 -17.90
N SER A 190 20.85 0.56 -17.09
CA SER A 190 19.76 -0.17 -16.49
C SER A 190 20.18 -0.68 -15.11
N ASN A 191 19.26 -0.69 -14.19
CA ASN A 191 19.45 -1.22 -12.86
C ASN A 191 18.13 -1.86 -12.37
N ALA A 192 18.20 -3.05 -11.74
CA ALA A 192 17.07 -3.71 -11.12
C ALA A 192 17.17 -3.65 -9.60
N ASP A 193 18.38 -3.87 -9.06
CA ASP A 193 18.63 -3.94 -7.62
C ASP A 193 19.90 -3.18 -7.25
N TYR A 194 19.75 -2.15 -6.43
CA TYR A 194 20.88 -1.51 -5.79
C TYR A 194 20.92 -1.93 -4.30
N ALA A 195 22.04 -2.51 -3.88
CA ALA A 195 22.20 -3.03 -2.52
C ALA A 195 21.10 -4.06 -2.10
N GLY A 196 20.57 -4.84 -3.05
CA GLY A 196 19.62 -5.93 -2.81
C GLY A 196 18.15 -5.52 -2.71
N ARG A 197 17.81 -4.28 -3.03
CA ARG A 197 16.44 -3.77 -3.13
C ARG A 197 16.43 -2.62 -4.11
N ASP A 198 15.34 -2.29 -4.72
CA ASP A 198 15.05 -1.14 -5.57
C ASP A 198 16.24 -0.51 -6.34
N PRO A 199 16.11 -0.20 -7.61
CA PRO A 199 17.13 0.44 -8.42
C PRO A 199 17.35 1.91 -8.06
#